data_62967dbc9983fd2b9224b02bccf079df
#
_entry.id   62967dbc9983fd2b9224b02bccf079df
#
_cell.length_a   1.000
_cell.length_b   1.000
_cell.length_c   1.000
_cell.angle_alpha   90.00
_cell.angle_beta   90.00
_cell.angle_gamma   90.00
#
_symmetry.space_group_name_H-M   'P 1'
#
loop_
_entity.id
_entity.type
_entity.pdbx_description
1 polymer ?
#
loop_
_entity_poly.entity_id
_entity_poly.type
_entity_poly.pdbx_seq_one_letter_code
_entity_poly.pdbx_strand_id
1 'polypeptide(L)'
;MRLRAGMHSEPLDFDAHPILCAAARKGSLLSRKKAGIISILDKLGHIGWPEVMAVILVFRKRRLLSALALACIGCFAAILLTGSRWQIVPASGTGQGSALRVVVIDPGHGGQDGGAVAADGTAESEINLAVSLRLEGILRFAGVPTEMTRREDVMVCDPGLSTMRQRKVSDIHNRVELVNGIPGAVLLSIHQNSLPSSPVTHGAQAFRNREPEAEALAQTMQDTLNTVVNTHRAKEPKQIAESIYLMNHVTVPAVLVECGFLSNGEETARLRQGAYQTKLAAAIAAGYLQWAAGEGTV
;
A
#
# COMPACT_ATOMS: atom_id res chain seq x y z
N MET A 1 -35.25 -61.04 5.19
CA MET A 1 -36.45 -61.11 4.36
C MET A 1 -36.11 -60.36 3.08
N ARG A 2 -35.47 -61.00 2.12
CA ARG A 2 -35.96 -61.67 0.88
C ARG A 2 -37.10 -60.88 0.22
N LEU A 3 -36.82 -60.34 -0.99
CA LEU A 3 -37.14 -60.75 -2.36
C LEU A 3 -36.76 -59.58 -3.29
N ARG A 4 -35.88 -59.68 -4.28
CA ARG A 4 -35.85 -60.33 -5.60
C ARG A 4 -37.06 -60.03 -6.49
N ALA A 5 -36.78 -59.45 -7.63
CA ALA A 5 -37.08 -59.79 -9.05
C ALA A 5 -37.26 -58.50 -9.84
N GLY A 6 -36.78 -58.24 -11.01
CA GLY A 6 -36.30 -59.07 -12.10
C GLY A 6 -36.84 -58.52 -13.41
N MET A 7 -35.97 -58.33 -14.41
CA MET A 7 -36.18 -58.47 -15.86
C MET A 7 -37.30 -57.68 -16.56
N HIS A 8 -37.07 -56.96 -17.65
CA HIS A 8 -36.90 -57.44 -19.02
C HIS A 8 -36.60 -56.26 -19.97
N SER A 9 -35.70 -56.50 -20.85
CA SER A 9 -35.38 -56.00 -22.16
C SER A 9 -36.62 -55.77 -23.09
N GLU A 10 -36.54 -54.80 -23.96
CA GLU A 10 -36.55 -54.98 -25.43
C GLU A 10 -36.42 -53.62 -26.17
N PRO A 11 -35.87 -53.64 -27.40
CA PRO A 11 -35.51 -52.42 -28.15
C PRO A 11 -36.66 -51.96 -29.05
N LEU A 12 -36.78 -50.68 -29.24
CA LEU A 12 -37.64 -50.10 -30.26
C LEU A 12 -36.80 -49.49 -31.39
N ASP A 13 -36.88 -50.22 -32.48
CA ASP A 13 -36.56 -49.87 -33.85
C ASP A 13 -37.46 -48.70 -34.31
N PHE A 14 -36.94 -47.67 -34.92
CA PHE A 14 -37.71 -46.68 -35.67
C PHE A 14 -36.98 -46.34 -36.97
N ASP A 15 -37.62 -46.80 -37.98
CA ASP A 15 -37.39 -46.62 -39.41
C ASP A 15 -37.22 -45.17 -39.85
N ALA A 16 -36.47 -45.07 -40.91
CA ALA A 16 -36.14 -43.90 -41.68
C ALA A 16 -37.32 -43.23 -42.37
N HIS A 17 -37.32 -41.93 -42.47
CA HIS A 17 -37.92 -41.23 -43.60
C HIS A 17 -37.00 -40.12 -44.13
N PRO A 18 -36.87 -39.97 -45.45
CA PRO A 18 -35.85 -39.16 -46.09
C PRO A 18 -36.36 -37.78 -46.47
N ILE A 19 -35.69 -36.73 -46.04
CA ILE A 19 -35.70 -35.45 -46.73
C ILE A 19 -34.28 -34.97 -46.85
N LEU A 20 -33.61 -35.36 -47.91
CA LEU A 20 -32.31 -34.89 -48.33
C LEU A 20 -32.47 -34.43 -49.78
N CYS A 21 -32.31 -33.15 -50.02
CA CYS A 21 -31.66 -32.57 -51.19
C CYS A 21 -31.77 -31.04 -51.11
N ALA A 22 -30.77 -30.37 -50.62
CA ALA A 22 -30.30 -29.06 -51.08
C ALA A 22 -29.39 -28.35 -50.09
N ALA A 23 -28.20 -28.87 -49.87
CA ALA A 23 -27.12 -28.06 -49.25
C ALA A 23 -25.72 -28.67 -49.52
N ALA A 24 -25.51 -29.16 -50.72
CA ALA A 24 -24.21 -29.68 -51.14
C ALA A 24 -23.52 -28.70 -52.10
N ARG A 25 -22.97 -27.59 -51.62
CA ARG A 25 -21.93 -26.80 -52.35
C ARG A 25 -21.14 -25.78 -51.51
N LYS A 26 -21.10 -25.88 -50.19
CA LYS A 26 -20.13 -25.07 -49.41
C LYS A 26 -19.25 -25.87 -48.41
N GLY A 27 -19.22 -27.19 -48.56
CA GLY A 27 -18.49 -28.08 -47.62
C GLY A 27 -17.09 -28.47 -47.99
N SER A 28 -16.52 -28.06 -49.15
CA SER A 28 -15.29 -28.67 -49.69
C SER A 28 -13.97 -28.07 -49.19
N LEU A 29 -13.94 -26.87 -48.64
CA LEU A 29 -12.68 -26.24 -48.19
C LEU A 29 -12.36 -26.51 -46.72
N LEU A 30 -13.38 -26.63 -45.87
CA LEU A 30 -13.15 -26.95 -44.44
C LEU A 30 -12.86 -28.44 -44.22
N SER A 31 -13.45 -29.32 -45.06
CA SER A 31 -13.24 -30.76 -45.01
C SER A 31 -11.82 -31.15 -45.46
N ARG A 32 -11.27 -30.46 -46.48
CA ARG A 32 -9.86 -30.73 -46.90
C ARG A 32 -8.81 -30.27 -45.91
N LYS A 33 -9.04 -29.20 -45.16
CA LYS A 33 -8.13 -28.80 -44.07
C LYS A 33 -8.21 -29.72 -42.84
N LYS A 34 -9.39 -30.28 -42.52
CA LYS A 34 -9.51 -31.28 -41.44
C LYS A 34 -8.86 -32.63 -41.81
N ALA A 35 -9.02 -33.07 -43.05
CA ALA A 35 -8.39 -34.31 -43.54
C ALA A 35 -6.86 -34.21 -43.60
N GLY A 36 -6.32 -33.03 -43.96
CA GLY A 36 -4.86 -32.81 -43.94
C GLY A 36 -4.25 -32.84 -42.54
N ILE A 37 -4.97 -32.33 -41.55
CA ILE A 37 -4.52 -32.31 -40.13
C ILE A 37 -4.57 -33.74 -39.55
N ILE A 38 -5.62 -34.51 -39.86
CA ILE A 38 -5.74 -35.89 -39.39
C ILE A 38 -4.66 -36.81 -40.03
N SER A 39 -4.33 -36.62 -41.31
CA SER A 39 -3.27 -37.36 -41.99
C SER A 39 -1.86 -37.02 -41.46
N ILE A 40 -1.63 -35.82 -40.93
CA ILE A 40 -0.36 -35.47 -40.29
C ILE A 40 -0.28 -36.06 -38.86
N LEU A 41 -1.38 -36.19 -38.17
CA LEU A 41 -1.44 -36.80 -36.84
C LEU A 41 -1.27 -38.33 -36.87
N ASP A 42 -1.74 -38.99 -37.96
CA ASP A 42 -1.60 -40.41 -38.14
C ASP A 42 -0.14 -40.82 -38.53
N LYS A 43 0.63 -39.89 -39.10
CA LYS A 43 2.07 -40.12 -39.38
C LYS A 43 2.99 -39.87 -38.19
N LEU A 44 2.49 -39.26 -37.10
CA LEU A 44 3.22 -38.99 -35.84
C LEU A 44 2.82 -39.99 -34.73
N GLY A 45 2.58 -41.21 -35.13
CA GLY A 45 2.11 -42.29 -34.25
C GLY A 45 3.00 -42.63 -33.07
N HIS A 46 3.15 -41.72 -32.10
CA HIS A 46 3.61 -42.00 -30.71
C HIS A 46 3.61 -40.74 -29.84
N ILE A 47 2.87 -39.67 -30.19
CA ILE A 47 2.77 -38.52 -29.30
C ILE A 47 1.48 -38.68 -28.48
N GLY A 48 1.63 -38.82 -27.16
CA GLY A 48 0.50 -38.98 -26.22
C GLY A 48 -0.39 -37.73 -26.17
N TRP A 49 -1.68 -37.95 -25.96
CA TRP A 49 -2.69 -36.90 -25.83
C TRP A 49 -2.30 -35.70 -24.90
N PRO A 50 -1.52 -35.92 -23.80
CA PRO A 50 -1.06 -34.82 -22.96
C PRO A 50 -0.12 -33.83 -23.67
N GLU A 51 0.74 -34.34 -24.56
CA GLU A 51 1.72 -33.51 -25.29
C GLU A 51 1.05 -32.64 -26.37
N VAL A 52 0.06 -33.20 -27.05
CA VAL A 52 -0.75 -32.47 -28.05
C VAL A 52 -1.54 -31.34 -27.37
N MET A 53 -2.13 -31.59 -26.19
CA MET A 53 -2.81 -30.58 -25.40
C MET A 53 -1.87 -29.49 -24.90
N ALA A 54 -0.66 -29.83 -24.50
CA ALA A 54 0.35 -28.84 -24.09
C ALA A 54 0.75 -27.90 -25.25
N VAL A 55 0.95 -28.45 -26.45
CA VAL A 55 1.26 -27.65 -27.64
C VAL A 55 0.10 -26.72 -28.02
N ILE A 56 -1.15 -27.19 -27.97
CA ILE A 56 -2.33 -26.38 -28.23
C ILE A 56 -2.47 -25.23 -27.20
N LEU A 57 -2.21 -25.51 -25.92
CA LEU A 57 -2.23 -24.50 -24.84
C LEU A 57 -1.14 -23.43 -25.03
N VAL A 58 0.06 -23.81 -25.47
CA VAL A 58 1.15 -22.88 -25.75
C VAL A 58 0.82 -22.00 -26.97
N PHE A 59 0.25 -22.54 -28.04
CA PHE A 59 -0.19 -21.77 -29.20
C PHE A 59 -1.33 -20.80 -28.85
N ARG A 60 -2.24 -21.21 -27.98
CA ARG A 60 -3.34 -20.35 -27.50
C ARG A 60 -2.82 -19.19 -26.64
N LYS A 61 -1.87 -19.47 -25.72
CA LYS A 61 -1.19 -18.42 -24.92
C LYS A 61 -0.39 -17.46 -25.79
N ARG A 62 0.36 -17.94 -26.79
CA ARG A 62 1.11 -17.06 -27.71
C ARG A 62 0.19 -16.15 -28.51
N ARG A 63 -0.93 -16.66 -29.03
CA ARG A 63 -1.91 -15.84 -29.75
C ARG A 63 -2.59 -14.81 -28.84
N LEU A 64 -2.87 -15.16 -27.59
CA LEU A 64 -3.42 -14.23 -26.59
C LEU A 64 -2.42 -13.11 -26.26
N LEU A 65 -1.16 -13.46 -26.04
CA LEU A 65 -0.09 -12.50 -25.79
C LEU A 65 0.16 -11.59 -27.01
N SER A 66 0.13 -12.13 -28.22
CA SER A 66 0.26 -11.33 -29.44
C SER A 66 -0.93 -10.37 -29.64
N ALA A 67 -2.13 -10.81 -29.34
CA ALA A 67 -3.33 -9.96 -29.40
C ALA A 67 -3.28 -8.84 -28.35
N LEU A 68 -2.80 -9.16 -27.14
CA LEU A 68 -2.60 -8.17 -26.06
C LEU A 68 -1.53 -7.13 -26.47
N ALA A 69 -0.41 -7.59 -27.02
CA ALA A 69 0.66 -6.71 -27.49
C ALA A 69 0.20 -5.77 -28.62
N LEU A 70 -0.59 -6.29 -29.56
CA LEU A 70 -1.19 -5.48 -30.63
C LEU A 70 -2.21 -4.48 -30.09
N ALA A 71 -3.00 -4.86 -29.10
CA ALA A 71 -3.94 -3.94 -28.43
C ALA A 71 -3.19 -2.82 -27.69
N CYS A 72 -2.10 -3.14 -26.98
CA CYS A 72 -1.26 -2.14 -26.32
C CYS A 72 -0.60 -1.19 -27.31
N ILE A 73 -0.08 -1.70 -28.45
CA ILE A 73 0.48 -0.88 -29.52
C ILE A 73 -0.60 0.01 -30.15
N GLY A 74 -1.81 -0.53 -30.37
CA GLY A 74 -2.95 0.23 -30.86
C GLY A 74 -3.38 1.36 -29.92
N CYS A 75 -3.46 1.09 -28.62
CA CYS A 75 -3.73 2.12 -27.60
C CYS A 75 -2.63 3.19 -27.55
N PHE A 76 -1.36 2.78 -27.62
CA PHE A 76 -0.24 3.71 -27.63
C PHE A 76 -0.24 4.58 -28.91
N ALA A 77 -0.50 3.98 -30.07
CA ALA A 77 -0.66 4.70 -31.33
C ALA A 77 -1.86 5.65 -31.32
N ALA A 78 -2.99 5.24 -30.72
CA ALA A 78 -4.17 6.09 -30.56
C ALA A 78 -3.87 7.30 -29.66
N ILE A 79 -3.12 7.10 -28.56
CA ILE A 79 -2.66 8.19 -27.68
C ILE A 79 -1.76 9.17 -28.44
N LEU A 80 -0.87 8.67 -29.31
CA LEU A 80 0.00 9.52 -30.14
C LEU A 80 -0.77 10.25 -31.24
N LEU A 81 -1.77 9.60 -31.86
CA LEU A 81 -2.54 10.16 -32.99
C LEU A 81 -3.65 11.13 -32.56
N THR A 82 -4.22 10.96 -31.35
CA THR A 82 -5.27 11.85 -30.83
C THR A 82 -4.74 13.22 -30.45
N GLY A 83 -3.43 13.45 -30.58
CA GLY A 83 -2.85 14.76 -30.30
C GLY A 83 -3.18 15.24 -28.88
N SER A 84 -3.50 14.33 -27.98
CA SER A 84 -3.50 14.63 -26.55
C SER A 84 -2.09 15.13 -26.27
N ARG A 85 -1.88 16.43 -26.51
CA ARG A 85 -0.79 17.14 -25.88
C ARG A 85 -0.98 16.88 -24.40
N TRP A 86 -0.36 15.83 -23.92
CA TRP A 86 0.10 15.83 -22.57
C TRP A 86 1.02 17.05 -22.53
N GLN A 87 0.42 18.23 -22.37
CA GLN A 87 1.17 19.29 -21.77
C GLN A 87 1.57 18.68 -20.45
N ILE A 88 2.83 18.24 -20.39
CA ILE A 88 3.58 18.34 -19.16
C ILE A 88 3.43 19.84 -18.88
N VAL A 89 2.36 20.19 -18.17
CA VAL A 89 2.27 21.49 -17.55
C VAL A 89 3.50 21.44 -16.64
N PRO A 90 4.61 22.13 -16.98
CA PRO A 90 5.62 22.33 -15.96
C PRO A 90 4.80 22.91 -14.82
N ALA A 91 5.04 22.49 -13.59
CA ALA A 91 4.47 23.08 -12.42
C ALA A 91 4.98 24.53 -12.23
N SER A 92 5.10 25.26 -13.31
CA SER A 92 5.25 26.69 -13.49
C SER A 92 3.87 27.29 -13.68
N GLY A 93 2.95 26.98 -12.77
CA GLY A 93 1.87 27.87 -12.47
C GLY A 93 2.51 29.15 -11.93
N THR A 94 2.30 30.27 -12.61
CA THR A 94 2.50 31.63 -12.11
C THR A 94 1.41 32.02 -11.10
N GLY A 95 0.84 31.06 -10.37
CA GLY A 95 0.37 31.21 -9.03
C GLY A 95 1.59 31.02 -8.14
N GLN A 96 1.82 31.81 -7.14
CA GLN A 96 2.76 31.54 -6.05
C GLN A 96 2.37 30.18 -5.46
N GLY A 97 2.80 29.10 -6.12
CA GLY A 97 2.71 27.75 -5.58
C GLY A 97 3.59 27.76 -4.36
N SER A 98 3.02 27.72 -3.19
CA SER A 98 3.72 27.49 -1.95
C SER A 98 4.65 26.29 -2.22
N ALA A 99 5.96 26.52 -2.22
CA ALA A 99 6.93 25.46 -2.39
C ALA A 99 6.60 24.41 -1.32
N LEU A 100 6.42 23.15 -1.74
CA LEU A 100 6.12 22.07 -0.78
C LEU A 100 7.12 22.13 0.36
N ARG A 101 6.62 22.25 1.57
CA ARG A 101 7.45 22.34 2.78
C ARG A 101 8.19 21.02 2.98
N VAL A 102 9.41 21.10 3.51
CA VAL A 102 10.15 19.89 3.89
C VAL A 102 9.41 19.19 5.03
N VAL A 103 9.10 17.92 4.86
CA VAL A 103 8.56 17.09 5.94
C VAL A 103 9.68 16.40 6.66
N VAL A 104 9.89 16.75 7.92
CA VAL A 104 10.77 16.01 8.81
C VAL A 104 9.98 14.84 9.40
N ILE A 105 10.40 13.63 9.10
CA ILE A 105 9.81 12.41 9.66
C ILE A 105 10.69 11.96 10.81
N ASP A 106 10.11 11.84 12.00
CA ASP A 106 10.79 11.45 13.21
C ASP A 106 10.31 10.08 13.69
N PRO A 107 11.04 8.99 13.40
CA PRO A 107 10.78 7.70 14.04
C PRO A 107 11.16 7.78 15.52
N GLY A 108 10.17 7.84 16.42
CA GLY A 108 10.42 7.94 17.85
C GLY A 108 11.31 6.82 18.38
N HIS A 109 12.08 7.11 19.43
CA HIS A 109 13.02 6.17 20.06
C HIS A 109 14.12 5.69 19.11
N GLY A 110 14.79 4.56 19.42
CA GLY A 110 15.79 3.91 18.56
C GLY A 110 16.96 3.32 19.34
N GLY A 111 17.59 2.29 18.80
CA GLY A 111 18.73 1.60 19.39
C GLY A 111 18.45 1.10 20.80
N GLN A 112 19.21 1.56 21.79
CA GLN A 112 19.02 1.15 23.20
C GLN A 112 17.74 1.72 23.85
N ASP A 113 17.11 2.74 23.25
CA ASP A 113 15.80 3.23 23.65
C ASP A 113 14.70 2.56 22.80
N GLY A 114 14.25 1.41 23.22
CA GLY A 114 13.19 0.68 22.52
C GLY A 114 11.80 1.32 22.60
N GLY A 115 11.60 2.35 23.47
CA GLY A 115 10.28 2.88 23.78
C GLY A 115 9.44 1.91 24.60
N ALA A 116 8.14 1.86 24.37
CA ALA A 116 7.27 0.86 24.96
C ALA A 116 7.58 -0.52 24.35
N VAL A 117 7.39 -1.57 25.18
CA VAL A 117 7.58 -2.96 24.72
C VAL A 117 6.30 -3.74 24.95
N ALA A 118 5.80 -4.36 23.89
CA ALA A 118 4.62 -5.23 23.97
C ALA A 118 4.90 -6.53 24.73
N ALA A 119 3.86 -7.25 25.12
CA ALA A 119 3.98 -8.51 25.86
C ALA A 119 4.73 -9.61 25.12
N ASP A 120 4.79 -9.54 23.78
CA ASP A 120 5.52 -10.47 22.91
C ASP A 120 6.97 -10.05 22.64
N GLY A 121 7.44 -8.96 23.27
CA GLY A 121 8.79 -8.41 23.12
C GLY A 121 8.95 -7.41 21.99
N THR A 122 7.91 -7.10 21.22
CA THR A 122 7.97 -6.11 20.14
C THR A 122 8.26 -4.73 20.70
N ALA A 123 9.33 -4.10 20.24
CA ALA A 123 9.70 -2.74 20.64
C ALA A 123 8.99 -1.70 19.78
N GLU A 124 8.61 -0.60 20.40
CA GLU A 124 8.03 0.56 19.75
C GLU A 124 8.91 1.12 18.64
N SER A 125 10.22 1.26 18.92
CA SER A 125 11.21 1.83 18.00
C SER A 125 11.29 1.12 16.65
N GLU A 126 11.07 -0.20 16.64
CA GLU A 126 11.08 -1.01 15.42
C GLU A 126 9.88 -0.68 14.52
N ILE A 127 8.69 -0.57 15.12
CA ILE A 127 7.47 -0.24 14.38
C ILE A 127 7.52 1.22 13.90
N ASN A 128 7.98 2.14 14.75
CA ASN A 128 8.15 3.55 14.40
C ASN A 128 9.02 3.71 13.15
N LEU A 129 10.19 3.06 13.14
CA LEU A 129 11.09 3.07 11.98
C LEU A 129 10.44 2.46 10.74
N ALA A 130 9.78 1.31 10.89
CA ALA A 130 9.16 0.61 9.77
C ALA A 130 8.01 1.39 9.11
N VAL A 131 7.19 2.10 9.89
CA VAL A 131 6.13 2.99 9.39
C VAL A 131 6.75 4.22 8.74
N SER A 132 7.74 4.85 9.38
CA SER A 132 8.40 6.07 8.92
C SER A 132 9.11 5.91 7.57
N LEU A 133 9.82 4.79 7.37
CA LEU A 133 10.47 4.51 6.07
C LEU A 133 9.46 4.34 4.94
N ARG A 134 8.28 3.78 5.22
CA ARG A 134 7.20 3.68 4.24
C ARG A 134 6.57 5.04 3.96
N LEU A 135 6.38 5.84 5.01
CA LEU A 135 5.87 7.20 4.90
C LEU A 135 6.80 8.07 4.04
N GLU A 136 8.10 8.00 4.28
CA GLU A 136 9.09 8.69 3.45
C GLU A 136 8.96 8.29 1.99
N GLY A 137 8.91 6.99 1.69
CA GLY A 137 8.77 6.50 0.31
C GLY A 137 7.52 7.03 -0.38
N ILE A 138 6.39 7.10 0.32
CA ILE A 138 5.12 7.61 -0.22
C ILE A 138 5.20 9.12 -0.46
N LEU A 139 5.69 9.89 0.50
CA LEU A 139 5.81 11.35 0.38
C LEU A 139 6.78 11.75 -0.72
N ARG A 140 7.93 11.09 -0.82
CA ARG A 140 8.91 11.32 -1.91
C ARG A 140 8.35 10.97 -3.27
N PHE A 141 7.58 9.89 -3.38
CA PHE A 141 6.87 9.54 -4.61
C PHE A 141 5.84 10.61 -5.00
N ALA A 142 5.19 11.24 -4.03
CA ALA A 142 4.29 12.37 -4.23
C ALA A 142 5.01 13.71 -4.50
N GLY A 143 6.34 13.73 -4.58
CA GLY A 143 7.13 14.93 -4.85
C GLY A 143 7.39 15.83 -3.63
N VAL A 144 7.07 15.35 -2.42
CA VAL A 144 7.31 16.10 -1.17
C VAL A 144 8.77 15.92 -0.73
N PRO A 145 9.53 16.99 -0.52
CA PRO A 145 10.88 16.88 0.05
C PRO A 145 10.79 16.38 1.50
N THR A 146 11.60 15.38 1.83
CA THR A 146 11.57 14.75 3.15
C THR A 146 12.97 14.66 3.74
N GLU A 147 13.05 14.81 5.06
CA GLU A 147 14.22 14.51 5.89
C GLU A 147 13.80 13.56 7.02
N MET A 148 14.72 12.75 7.53
CA MET A 148 14.44 11.84 8.64
C MET A 148 15.45 12.04 9.77
N THR A 149 14.98 12.01 11.02
CA THR A 149 15.86 12.09 12.19
C THR A 149 16.76 10.87 12.33
N ARG A 150 16.28 9.69 11.91
CA ARG A 150 17.04 8.44 11.79
C ARG A 150 16.48 7.55 10.69
N ARG A 151 17.34 6.73 10.07
CA ARG A 151 16.96 5.73 9.04
C ARG A 151 17.31 4.31 9.45
N GLU A 152 17.93 4.16 10.60
CA GLU A 152 18.36 2.89 11.19
C GLU A 152 17.88 2.79 12.63
N ASP A 153 18.01 1.61 13.23
CA ASP A 153 17.69 1.43 14.64
C ASP A 153 18.84 1.91 15.54
N VAL A 154 18.96 3.22 15.62
CA VAL A 154 20.00 3.92 16.40
C VAL A 154 19.39 5.08 17.18
N MET A 155 20.05 5.48 18.26
CA MET A 155 19.80 6.76 18.93
C MET A 155 20.52 7.88 18.16
N VAL A 156 19.90 9.06 18.09
CA VAL A 156 20.48 10.28 17.47
C VAL A 156 21.29 11.07 18.51
N CYS A 157 21.98 10.39 19.41
CA CYS A 157 22.72 11.01 20.48
C CYS A 157 24.22 11.19 20.13
N ASP A 158 24.86 12.10 20.82
CA ASP A 158 26.31 12.32 20.69
C ASP A 158 27.12 11.09 21.10
N PRO A 159 28.27 10.86 20.49
CA PRO A 159 29.15 9.75 20.86
C PRO A 159 29.76 9.96 22.25
N GLY A 160 30.18 8.88 22.90
CA GLY A 160 30.95 8.93 24.15
C GLY A 160 30.11 9.11 25.42
N LEU A 161 28.80 9.23 25.33
CA LEU A 161 27.89 9.31 26.49
C LEU A 161 27.80 7.96 27.21
N SER A 162 28.01 7.98 28.54
CA SER A 162 28.15 6.74 29.33
C SER A 162 26.84 6.21 29.89
N THR A 163 25.87 7.07 30.19
CA THR A 163 24.61 6.66 30.79
C THR A 163 23.44 6.76 29.82
N MET A 164 22.43 5.89 29.97
CA MET A 164 21.21 5.94 29.18
C MET A 164 20.49 7.29 29.31
N ARG A 165 20.49 7.89 30.51
CA ARG A 165 19.89 9.21 30.72
C ARG A 165 20.54 10.27 29.86
N GLN A 166 21.90 10.33 29.85
CA GLN A 166 22.63 11.28 29.02
C GLN A 166 22.34 11.07 27.54
N ARG A 167 22.31 9.82 27.07
CA ARG A 167 22.00 9.48 25.68
C ARG A 167 20.58 9.93 25.29
N LYS A 168 19.56 9.66 26.12
CA LYS A 168 18.18 10.10 25.87
C LYS A 168 18.06 11.64 25.84
N VAL A 169 18.77 12.34 26.71
CA VAL A 169 18.75 13.81 26.71
C VAL A 169 19.43 14.34 25.45
N SER A 170 20.60 13.81 25.07
CA SER A 170 21.28 14.21 23.82
C SER A 170 20.44 13.86 22.60
N ASP A 171 19.87 12.67 22.54
CA ASP A 171 19.01 12.22 21.43
C ASP A 171 17.86 13.18 21.17
N ILE A 172 17.13 13.56 22.21
CA ILE A 172 15.96 14.44 22.05
C ILE A 172 16.39 15.88 21.69
N HIS A 173 17.50 16.37 22.19
CA HIS A 173 18.03 17.69 21.82
C HIS A 173 18.49 17.71 20.37
N ASN A 174 19.21 16.69 19.92
CA ASN A 174 19.68 16.60 18.54
C ASN A 174 18.53 16.50 17.54
N ARG A 175 17.43 15.83 17.91
CA ARG A 175 16.19 15.83 17.10
C ARG A 175 15.57 17.21 17.01
N VAL A 176 15.48 17.96 18.13
CA VAL A 176 14.98 19.34 18.14
C VAL A 176 15.85 20.23 17.26
N GLU A 177 17.17 20.13 17.39
CA GLU A 177 18.12 20.92 16.61
C GLU A 177 18.00 20.63 15.11
N LEU A 178 17.92 19.36 14.71
CA LEU A 178 17.70 18.95 13.32
C LEU A 178 16.42 19.57 12.75
N VAL A 179 15.31 19.45 13.47
CA VAL A 179 14.00 19.97 13.01
C VAL A 179 14.04 21.50 12.88
N ASN A 180 14.51 22.19 13.91
CA ASN A 180 14.57 23.66 13.91
C ASN A 180 15.61 24.22 12.93
N GLY A 181 16.59 23.40 12.54
CA GLY A 181 17.58 23.73 11.51
C GLY A 181 17.00 23.79 10.08
N ILE A 182 15.76 23.37 9.86
CA ILE A 182 15.09 23.36 8.55
C ILE A 182 13.96 24.39 8.54
N PRO A 183 14.20 25.62 8.06
CA PRO A 183 13.19 26.67 8.08
C PRO A 183 11.92 26.28 7.31
N GLY A 184 10.76 26.53 7.91
CA GLY A 184 9.47 26.25 7.28
C GLY A 184 9.14 24.76 7.15
N ALA A 185 9.85 23.87 7.83
CA ALA A 185 9.55 22.45 7.85
C ALA A 185 8.19 22.14 8.51
N VAL A 186 7.73 20.92 8.36
CA VAL A 186 6.63 20.30 9.14
C VAL A 186 7.17 19.03 9.76
N LEU A 187 6.93 18.83 11.05
CA LEU A 187 7.34 17.61 11.76
C LEU A 187 6.18 16.59 11.82
N LEU A 188 6.46 15.37 11.38
CA LEU A 188 5.62 14.18 11.60
C LEU A 188 6.40 13.20 12.46
N SER A 189 6.08 13.13 13.76
CA SER A 189 6.70 12.19 14.71
C SER A 189 5.86 10.94 14.84
N ILE A 190 6.46 9.77 14.66
CA ILE A 190 5.77 8.48 14.59
C ILE A 190 6.07 7.66 15.84
N HIS A 191 5.02 7.30 16.55
CA HIS A 191 5.04 6.61 17.84
C HIS A 191 4.02 5.48 17.94
N GLN A 192 4.13 4.68 19.00
CA GLN A 192 3.13 3.72 19.44
C GLN A 192 2.79 3.98 20.89
N ASN A 193 1.51 4.03 21.19
CA ASN A 193 1.02 4.21 22.56
C ASN A 193 1.12 2.91 23.38
N SER A 194 1.07 3.05 24.69
CA SER A 194 0.93 1.93 25.61
C SER A 194 0.09 2.33 26.81
N LEU A 195 -0.97 1.59 27.08
CA LEU A 195 -1.85 1.79 28.24
C LEU A 195 -2.12 0.45 28.93
N PRO A 196 -1.18 -0.09 29.73
CA PRO A 196 -1.33 -1.40 30.38
C PRO A 196 -2.53 -1.51 31.31
N SER A 197 -2.99 -0.39 31.88
CA SER A 197 -4.20 -0.33 32.71
C SER A 197 -5.50 -0.54 31.92
N SER A 198 -5.46 -0.44 30.59
CA SER A 198 -6.60 -0.68 29.70
C SER A 198 -6.15 -1.36 28.39
N PRO A 199 -5.85 -2.66 28.43
CA PRO A 199 -5.31 -3.39 27.29
C PRO A 199 -6.30 -3.56 26.13
N VAL A 200 -7.54 -3.16 26.29
CA VAL A 200 -8.56 -3.13 25.22
C VAL A 200 -8.53 -1.83 24.43
N THR A 201 -7.77 -0.81 24.88
CA THR A 201 -7.63 0.46 24.18
C THR A 201 -6.86 0.25 22.88
N HIS A 202 -7.34 0.84 21.78
CA HIS A 202 -6.77 0.68 20.44
C HIS A 202 -7.02 1.91 19.57
N GLY A 203 -6.43 1.90 18.36
CA GLY A 203 -6.63 2.89 17.31
C GLY A 203 -5.64 4.07 17.35
N ALA A 204 -5.41 4.66 16.19
CA ALA A 204 -4.45 5.74 15.98
C ALA A 204 -4.98 7.10 16.47
N GLN A 205 -4.09 7.94 16.99
CA GLN A 205 -4.43 9.28 17.47
C GLN A 205 -3.34 10.30 17.15
N ALA A 206 -3.74 11.47 16.66
CA ALA A 206 -2.87 12.59 16.38
C ALA A 206 -2.78 13.55 17.58
N PHE A 207 -1.55 14.02 17.88
CA PHE A 207 -1.26 15.00 18.92
C PHE A 207 -0.48 16.16 18.28
N ARG A 208 -0.96 17.38 18.45
CA ARG A 208 -0.35 18.58 17.91
C ARG A 208 0.51 19.32 18.93
N ASN A 209 1.52 20.05 18.44
CA ASN A 209 2.19 21.07 19.24
C ASN A 209 1.35 22.38 19.31
N ARG A 210 1.94 23.45 19.77
CA ARG A 210 1.25 24.74 19.99
C ARG A 210 1.39 25.71 18.82
N GLU A 211 2.08 25.33 17.74
CA GLU A 211 2.19 26.15 16.55
C GLU A 211 0.84 26.32 15.87
N PRO A 212 0.49 27.52 15.39
CA PRO A 212 -0.86 27.83 14.90
C PRO A 212 -1.36 26.87 13.82
N GLU A 213 -0.53 26.53 12.86
CA GLU A 213 -0.88 25.66 11.74
C GLU A 213 -1.03 24.17 12.14
N ALA A 214 -0.49 23.80 13.30
CA ALA A 214 -0.53 22.41 13.77
C ALA A 214 -1.95 21.93 14.12
N GLU A 215 -2.87 22.85 14.41
CA GLU A 215 -4.26 22.49 14.70
C GLU A 215 -4.97 21.94 13.47
N ALA A 216 -4.89 22.68 12.34
CA ALA A 216 -5.47 22.24 11.08
C ALA A 216 -4.80 20.97 10.56
N LEU A 217 -3.46 20.87 10.67
CA LEU A 217 -2.72 19.67 10.30
C LEU A 217 -3.18 18.45 11.12
N ALA A 218 -3.30 18.58 12.43
CA ALA A 218 -3.71 17.48 13.30
C ALA A 218 -5.17 17.07 13.08
N GLN A 219 -6.06 18.02 12.80
CA GLN A 219 -7.45 17.74 12.47
C GLN A 219 -7.54 16.92 11.18
N THR A 220 -6.92 17.39 10.09
CA THR A 220 -6.91 16.68 8.82
C THR A 220 -6.26 15.30 8.94
N MET A 221 -5.17 15.21 9.71
CA MET A 221 -4.50 13.93 10.01
C MET A 221 -5.43 12.97 10.74
N GLN A 222 -6.13 13.43 11.79
CA GLN A 222 -7.04 12.60 12.58
C GLN A 222 -8.24 12.15 11.76
N ASP A 223 -8.81 13.00 10.92
CA ASP A 223 -9.94 12.65 10.06
C ASP A 223 -9.56 11.55 9.06
N THR A 224 -8.36 11.64 8.50
CA THR A 224 -7.82 10.60 7.62
C THR A 224 -7.57 9.30 8.38
N LEU A 225 -6.99 9.36 9.59
CA LEU A 225 -6.79 8.19 10.46
C LEU A 225 -8.13 7.56 10.86
N ASN A 226 -9.15 8.37 11.14
CA ASN A 226 -10.49 7.88 11.45
C ASN A 226 -11.13 7.14 10.28
N THR A 227 -10.98 7.68 9.07
CA THR A 227 -11.51 7.07 7.85
C THR A 227 -10.82 5.76 7.50
N VAL A 228 -9.50 5.70 7.64
CA VAL A 228 -8.68 4.60 7.14
C VAL A 228 -8.39 3.55 8.22
N VAL A 229 -8.10 3.98 9.46
CA VAL A 229 -7.58 3.13 10.54
C VAL A 229 -8.61 2.87 11.62
N ASN A 230 -9.26 3.92 12.13
CA ASN A 230 -10.18 3.88 13.27
C ASN A 230 -11.63 3.59 12.85
N THR A 231 -11.86 2.65 11.95
CA THR A 231 -13.16 2.42 11.29
C THR A 231 -14.33 2.12 12.23
N HIS A 232 -14.06 1.75 13.48
CA HIS A 232 -15.11 1.41 14.46
C HIS A 232 -15.32 2.49 15.54
N ARG A 233 -14.32 3.32 15.79
CA ARG A 233 -14.38 4.37 16.80
C ARG A 233 -13.48 5.55 16.44
N ALA A 234 -14.09 6.61 15.98
CA ALA A 234 -13.38 7.86 15.71
C ALA A 234 -12.74 8.42 16.99
N LYS A 235 -11.61 9.10 16.80
CA LYS A 235 -10.91 9.85 17.86
C LYS A 235 -10.79 11.30 17.44
N GLU A 236 -10.55 12.17 18.40
CA GLU A 236 -10.27 13.59 18.19
C GLU A 236 -8.77 13.85 18.32
N PRO A 237 -8.21 14.80 17.56
CA PRO A 237 -6.83 15.23 17.77
C PRO A 237 -6.71 15.90 19.14
N LYS A 238 -5.53 15.83 19.73
CA LYS A 238 -5.27 16.45 21.04
C LYS A 238 -4.04 17.31 21.01
N GLN A 239 -4.00 18.27 21.92
CA GLN A 239 -2.74 18.96 22.19
C GLN A 239 -1.80 18.02 22.93
N ILE A 240 -0.52 18.05 22.55
CA ILE A 240 0.52 17.23 23.19
C ILE A 240 0.73 17.66 24.66
N ALA A 241 1.08 16.70 25.52
CA ALA A 241 1.42 16.98 26.90
C ALA A 241 2.75 17.77 27.01
N GLU A 242 2.85 18.61 28.02
CA GLU A 242 4.05 19.44 28.27
C GLU A 242 5.32 18.61 28.53
N SER A 243 5.17 17.36 28.95
CA SER A 243 6.29 16.44 29.19
C SER A 243 6.97 15.93 27.92
N ILE A 244 6.37 16.10 26.74
CA ILE A 244 6.93 15.62 25.46
C ILE A 244 7.86 16.72 24.92
N TYR A 245 9.13 16.60 25.23
CA TYR A 245 10.15 17.64 24.99
C TYR A 245 10.24 18.06 23.53
N LEU A 246 10.39 17.11 22.58
CA LEU A 246 10.52 17.39 21.15
C LEU A 246 9.39 18.29 20.66
N MET A 247 8.15 17.89 20.91
CA MET A 247 6.96 18.58 20.43
C MET A 247 6.77 19.99 21.03
N ASN A 248 7.34 20.25 22.22
CA ASN A 248 7.23 21.53 22.89
C ASN A 248 8.42 22.46 22.63
N HIS A 249 9.49 22.01 21.92
CA HIS A 249 10.68 22.79 21.64
C HIS A 249 10.96 22.97 20.15
N VAL A 250 10.24 22.29 19.25
CA VAL A 250 10.29 22.60 17.83
C VAL A 250 9.43 23.82 17.53
N THR A 251 9.93 24.67 16.61
CA THR A 251 9.32 25.95 16.23
C THR A 251 8.62 25.87 14.87
N VAL A 252 8.24 24.68 14.47
CA VAL A 252 7.52 24.36 13.24
C VAL A 252 6.23 23.64 13.58
N PRO A 253 5.20 23.68 12.70
CA PRO A 253 4.00 22.86 12.90
C PRO A 253 4.37 21.39 13.03
N ALA A 254 3.88 20.74 14.08
CA ALA A 254 4.25 19.36 14.41
C ALA A 254 3.04 18.54 14.83
N VAL A 255 2.98 17.31 14.30
CA VAL A 255 2.02 16.29 14.71
C VAL A 255 2.78 15.02 15.09
N LEU A 256 2.52 14.54 16.31
CA LEU A 256 2.92 13.21 16.75
C LEU A 256 1.72 12.27 16.53
N VAL A 257 1.97 11.18 15.82
CA VAL A 257 0.97 10.15 15.53
C VAL A 257 1.27 8.91 16.37
N GLU A 258 0.40 8.65 17.34
CA GLU A 258 0.33 7.36 18.02
C GLU A 258 -0.43 6.39 17.11
N CYS A 259 0.29 5.49 16.42
CA CYS A 259 -0.29 4.63 15.39
C CYS A 259 -1.19 3.52 15.93
N GLY A 260 -1.05 3.16 17.20
CA GLY A 260 -1.83 2.15 17.90
C GLY A 260 -1.28 1.89 19.31
N PHE A 261 -1.77 0.86 19.98
CA PHE A 261 -1.44 0.55 21.37
C PHE A 261 -0.70 -0.78 21.50
N LEU A 262 0.55 -0.75 21.94
CA LEU A 262 1.35 -1.95 22.20
C LEU A 262 0.88 -2.75 23.43
N SER A 263 0.07 -2.15 24.29
CA SER A 263 -0.62 -2.85 25.38
C SER A 263 -1.79 -3.71 24.91
N ASN A 264 -2.24 -3.56 23.65
CA ASN A 264 -3.29 -4.35 23.04
C ASN A 264 -2.66 -5.41 22.11
N GLY A 265 -2.78 -6.69 22.47
CA GLY A 265 -2.13 -7.78 21.73
C GLY A 265 -2.64 -7.94 20.30
N GLU A 266 -3.93 -7.71 20.03
CA GLU A 266 -4.48 -7.77 18.67
C GLU A 266 -3.96 -6.61 17.81
N GLU A 267 -3.84 -5.43 18.40
CA GLU A 267 -3.29 -4.28 17.69
C GLU A 267 -1.79 -4.43 17.45
N THR A 268 -1.03 -4.94 18.43
CA THR A 268 0.39 -5.28 18.26
C THR A 268 0.60 -6.27 17.12
N ALA A 269 -0.22 -7.31 17.05
CA ALA A 269 -0.13 -8.28 15.97
C ALA A 269 -0.37 -7.64 14.58
N ARG A 270 -1.25 -6.64 14.47
CA ARG A 270 -1.46 -5.87 13.23
C ARG A 270 -0.30 -4.91 12.95
N LEU A 271 0.18 -4.19 13.96
CA LEU A 271 1.29 -3.21 13.86
C LEU A 271 2.59 -3.85 13.35
N ARG A 272 2.80 -5.14 13.62
CA ARG A 272 3.95 -5.92 13.10
C ARG A 272 3.81 -6.29 11.61
N GLN A 273 2.62 -6.19 11.02
CA GLN A 273 2.39 -6.59 9.63
C GLN A 273 2.77 -5.45 8.67
N GLY A 274 3.66 -5.75 7.70
CA GLY A 274 4.11 -4.77 6.71
C GLY A 274 2.95 -4.12 5.92
N ALA A 275 1.89 -4.87 5.62
CA ALA A 275 0.71 -4.34 4.95
C ALA A 275 -0.03 -3.30 5.83
N TYR A 276 -0.13 -3.54 7.13
CA TYR A 276 -0.77 -2.59 8.05
C TYR A 276 0.10 -1.36 8.28
N GLN A 277 1.43 -1.51 8.38
CA GLN A 277 2.38 -0.41 8.44
C GLN A 277 2.31 0.47 7.17
N THR A 278 2.16 -0.14 5.99
CA THR A 278 1.93 0.59 4.73
C THR A 278 0.59 1.33 4.75
N LYS A 279 -0.46 0.73 5.28
CA LYS A 279 -1.77 1.36 5.45
C LYS A 279 -1.69 2.59 6.37
N LEU A 280 -0.98 2.50 7.50
CA LEU A 280 -0.73 3.62 8.41
C LEU A 280 0.05 4.74 7.71
N ALA A 281 1.17 4.40 7.08
CA ALA A 281 2.00 5.35 6.34
C ALA A 281 1.20 6.07 5.24
N ALA A 282 0.36 5.35 4.50
CA ALA A 282 -0.50 5.94 3.47
C ALA A 282 -1.57 6.88 4.06
N ALA A 283 -2.16 6.53 5.20
CA ALA A 283 -3.12 7.40 5.89
C ALA A 283 -2.45 8.69 6.38
N ILE A 284 -1.25 8.58 6.96
CA ILE A 284 -0.48 9.74 7.43
C ILE A 284 -0.06 10.62 6.26
N ALA A 285 0.44 10.03 5.16
CA ALA A 285 0.80 10.78 3.96
C ALA A 285 -0.41 11.51 3.36
N ALA A 286 -1.57 10.85 3.29
CA ALA A 286 -2.81 11.44 2.77
C ALA A 286 -3.27 12.61 3.64
N GLY A 287 -3.20 12.48 4.98
CA GLY A 287 -3.53 13.56 5.91
C GLY A 287 -2.63 14.79 5.71
N TYR A 288 -1.32 14.59 5.57
CA TYR A 288 -0.40 15.67 5.26
C TYR A 288 -0.67 16.32 3.91
N LEU A 289 -0.81 15.51 2.85
CA LEU A 289 -1.05 16.03 1.50
C LEU A 289 -2.36 16.79 1.37
N GLN A 290 -3.41 16.35 2.06
CA GLN A 290 -4.69 17.03 2.09
C GLN A 290 -4.59 18.39 2.80
N TRP A 291 -3.90 18.45 3.93
CA TRP A 291 -3.62 19.70 4.64
C TRP A 291 -2.80 20.67 3.77
N ALA A 292 -1.68 20.20 3.19
CA ALA A 292 -0.82 21.01 2.35
C ALA A 292 -1.53 21.56 1.10
N ALA A 293 -2.48 20.82 0.52
CA ALA A 293 -3.32 21.29 -0.58
C ALA A 293 -4.31 22.38 -0.14
N GLY A 294 -4.79 22.34 1.09
CA GLY A 294 -5.68 23.36 1.66
C GLY A 294 -4.98 24.70 1.94
N GLU A 295 -3.70 24.67 2.28
CA GLU A 295 -2.89 25.87 2.52
C GLU A 295 -2.63 26.71 1.25
N GLY A 296 -2.71 26.10 0.06
CA GLY A 296 -2.55 26.79 -1.22
C GLY A 296 -3.83 27.50 -1.74
N THR A 297 -4.93 27.45 -1.00
CA THR A 297 -6.24 27.98 -1.42
C THR A 297 -6.74 29.19 -0.61
N VAL A 298 -5.89 29.80 0.21
CA VAL A 298 -6.21 31.04 0.96
C VAL A 298 -5.55 32.27 0.35
#